data_952d86522fd54e026b00297d35bbd4d0
#
_entry.id   952d86522fd54e026b00297d35bbd4d0
#
_cell.length_a   1.000
_cell.length_b   1.000
_cell.length_c   1.000
_cell.angle_alpha   90.00
_cell.angle_beta   90.00
_cell.angle_gamma   90.00
#
_symmetry.space_group_name_H-M   'P 1'
#
loop_
_entity.id
_entity.type
_entity.pdbx_description
1 polymer ?
#
loop_
_entity_poly.entity_id
_entity_poly.type
_entity_poly.pdbx_seq_one_letter_code
_entity_poly.pdbx_strand_id
1 'polypeptide(L)'
;TMIYVIHDQTEAMTMGDRIVVMKDGRIQQIDAPLSLYNDPVNQFVAGFIGSPSMNFINGKLVAHGDSLVFDEGNIQIALPASYNEQLSDHKDQEVVMGIRPEDIHDPETMARDVETVGIEAKVEVVEPMGNEVFLNLTTVNQRSDRNGIQ
;
A
#
# COMPACT_ATOMS: atom_id res chain seq x y z
N THR A 1 24.01 14.77 -19.21
CA THR A 1 22.99 14.62 -18.15
C THR A 1 21.84 15.55 -18.48
N MET A 2 20.65 15.03 -18.51
CA MET A 2 19.41 15.78 -18.76
C MET A 2 18.57 15.75 -17.49
N ILE A 3 17.97 16.87 -17.13
CA ILE A 3 17.07 16.97 -15.98
C ILE A 3 15.69 17.34 -16.52
N TYR A 4 14.68 16.53 -16.17
CA TYR A 4 13.28 16.76 -16.48
C TYR A 4 12.50 17.03 -15.21
N VAL A 5 11.60 18.02 -15.25
CA VAL A 5 10.61 18.24 -14.20
C VAL A 5 9.26 17.86 -14.80
N ILE A 6 8.65 16.83 -14.23
CA ILE A 6 7.42 16.21 -14.73
C ILE A 6 6.42 16.05 -13.63
N HIS A 7 5.14 15.98 -14.01
CA HIS A 7 4.02 15.76 -13.10
C HIS A 7 3.40 14.38 -13.30
N ASP A 8 3.70 13.73 -14.44
CA ASP A 8 3.21 12.41 -14.78
C ASP A 8 4.18 11.34 -14.25
N GLN A 9 3.64 10.47 -13.40
CA GLN A 9 4.42 9.38 -12.79
C GLN A 9 4.84 8.34 -13.83
N THR A 10 4.00 8.08 -14.83
CA THR A 10 4.29 7.09 -15.87
C THR A 10 5.48 7.53 -16.72
N GLU A 11 5.53 8.82 -17.07
CA GLU A 11 6.69 9.38 -17.73
C GLU A 11 7.95 9.27 -16.85
N ALA A 12 7.85 9.63 -15.57
CA ALA A 12 8.97 9.53 -14.64
C ALA A 12 9.52 8.12 -14.56
N MET A 13 8.63 7.13 -14.39
CA MET A 13 9.00 5.73 -14.23
C MET A 13 9.60 5.11 -15.49
N THR A 14 9.24 5.61 -16.67
CA THR A 14 9.68 5.04 -17.96
C THR A 14 10.91 5.73 -18.56
N MET A 15 11.11 7.02 -18.29
CA MET A 15 12.16 7.82 -18.94
C MET A 15 13.39 8.08 -18.06
N GLY A 16 13.23 7.97 -16.74
CA GLY A 16 14.29 8.34 -15.80
C GLY A 16 15.20 7.17 -15.41
N ASP A 17 16.51 7.35 -15.49
CA ASP A 17 17.47 6.45 -14.84
C ASP A 17 17.41 6.59 -13.31
N ARG A 18 17.13 7.83 -12.86
CA ARG A 18 16.93 8.19 -11.45
C ARG A 18 15.82 9.22 -11.32
N ILE A 19 14.99 9.04 -10.32
CA ILE A 19 13.90 9.94 -9.98
C ILE A 19 14.16 10.59 -8.63
N VAL A 20 13.87 11.89 -8.56
CA VAL A 20 13.88 12.65 -7.30
C VAL A 20 12.43 12.96 -6.94
N VAL A 21 11.93 12.33 -5.89
CA VAL A 21 10.60 12.63 -5.35
C VAL A 21 10.72 13.80 -4.37
N MET A 22 9.93 14.83 -4.58
CA MET A 22 9.92 16.03 -3.76
C MET A 22 8.53 16.32 -3.18
N LYS A 23 8.51 16.84 -1.96
CA LYS A 23 7.31 17.36 -1.29
C LYS A 23 7.66 18.65 -0.57
N ASP A 24 6.88 19.70 -0.77
CA ASP A 24 7.02 20.99 -0.09
C ASP A 24 8.46 21.56 -0.15
N GLY A 25 9.10 21.45 -1.33
CA GLY A 25 10.46 21.91 -1.56
C GLY A 25 11.57 21.03 -0.94
N ARG A 26 11.21 19.89 -0.35
CA ARG A 26 12.17 18.94 0.27
C ARG A 26 12.22 17.65 -0.52
N ILE A 27 13.42 17.12 -0.70
CA ILE A 27 13.63 15.80 -1.28
C ILE A 27 13.16 14.75 -0.27
N GLN A 28 12.33 13.84 -0.73
CA GLN A 28 11.82 12.70 0.05
C GLN A 28 12.67 11.44 -0.20
N GLN A 29 12.92 11.15 -1.48
CA GLN A 29 13.74 10.01 -1.89
C GLN A 29 14.37 10.28 -3.25
N ILE A 30 15.56 9.73 -3.49
CA ILE A 30 16.24 9.72 -4.79
C ILE A 30 16.65 8.29 -5.08
N ASP A 31 16.09 7.69 -6.10
CA ASP A 31 16.42 6.31 -6.44
C ASP A 31 16.09 5.98 -7.91
N ALA A 32 16.42 4.73 -8.33
CA ALA A 32 15.92 4.16 -9.56
C ALA A 32 14.40 3.95 -9.48
N PRO A 33 13.68 3.99 -10.62
CA PRO A 33 12.22 3.86 -10.64
C PRO A 33 11.68 2.67 -9.83
N LEU A 34 12.19 1.48 -10.06
CA LEU A 34 11.74 0.27 -9.38
C LEU A 34 12.07 0.26 -7.88
N SER A 35 13.17 0.88 -7.46
CA SER A 35 13.48 1.01 -6.04
C SER A 35 12.49 1.92 -5.33
N LEU A 36 12.10 3.04 -5.96
CA LEU A 36 11.06 3.93 -5.41
C LEU A 36 9.72 3.22 -5.25
N TYR A 37 9.41 2.31 -6.17
CA TYR A 37 8.16 1.56 -6.18
C TYR A 37 8.14 0.45 -5.11
N ASN A 38 9.24 -0.33 -5.03
CA ASN A 38 9.33 -1.50 -4.16
C ASN A 38 9.74 -1.15 -2.72
N ASP A 39 10.64 -0.15 -2.56
CA ASP A 39 11.26 0.21 -1.28
C ASP A 39 11.08 1.71 -0.96
N PRO A 40 9.84 2.20 -0.87
CA PRO A 40 9.58 3.60 -0.53
C PRO A 40 10.01 3.91 0.90
N VAL A 41 10.79 4.99 1.10
CA VAL A 41 11.33 5.35 2.43
C VAL A 41 10.28 5.88 3.40
N ASN A 42 9.12 6.28 2.92
CA ASN A 42 8.02 6.79 3.75
C ASN A 42 6.67 6.65 3.05
N GLN A 43 5.61 6.85 3.83
CA GLN A 43 4.22 6.74 3.36
C GLN A 43 3.90 7.69 2.20
N PHE A 44 4.51 8.89 2.18
CA PHE A 44 4.28 9.84 1.09
C PHE A 44 4.81 9.28 -0.24
N VAL A 45 6.05 8.78 -0.27
CA VAL A 45 6.63 8.18 -1.48
C VAL A 45 5.82 6.96 -1.91
N ALA A 46 5.44 6.09 -0.97
CA ALA A 46 4.64 4.90 -1.21
C ALA A 46 3.29 5.22 -1.88
N GLY A 47 2.61 6.26 -1.41
CA GLY A 47 1.32 6.70 -1.95
C GLY A 47 1.44 7.56 -3.20
N PHE A 48 2.58 8.22 -3.39
CA PHE A 48 2.82 9.07 -4.55
C PHE A 48 3.27 8.25 -5.77
N ILE A 49 4.06 7.21 -5.58
CA ILE A 49 4.58 6.36 -6.66
C ILE A 49 3.66 5.17 -6.89
N GLY A 50 3.10 5.09 -8.09
CA GLY A 50 2.18 4.05 -8.54
C GLY A 50 0.82 4.61 -8.97
N SER A 51 0.23 4.02 -10.01
CA SER A 51 -1.10 4.38 -10.52
C SER A 51 -1.87 3.09 -10.81
N PRO A 52 -2.89 2.78 -9.99
CA PRO A 52 -3.41 3.52 -8.82
C PRO A 52 -2.42 3.59 -7.65
N SER A 53 -2.69 4.53 -6.73
CA SER A 53 -1.89 4.69 -5.51
C SER A 53 -1.99 3.49 -4.57
N MET A 54 -0.98 3.31 -3.72
CA MET A 54 -0.99 2.31 -2.64
C MET A 54 -2.16 2.56 -1.68
N ASN A 55 -2.82 1.48 -1.27
CA ASN A 55 -3.84 1.53 -0.21
C ASN A 55 -3.17 1.54 1.16
N PHE A 56 -3.67 2.38 2.07
CA PHE A 56 -3.18 2.46 3.44
C PHE A 56 -4.27 2.08 4.43
N ILE A 57 -3.95 1.16 5.31
CA ILE A 57 -4.84 0.66 6.35
C ILE A 57 -4.17 0.90 7.70
N ASN A 58 -4.84 1.65 8.58
CA ASN A 58 -4.37 1.87 9.94
C ASN A 58 -4.71 0.66 10.80
N GLY A 59 -3.80 0.25 11.63
CA GLY A 59 -3.99 -0.90 12.51
C GLY A 59 -2.93 -0.97 13.59
N LYS A 60 -2.89 -2.08 14.28
CA LYS A 60 -1.95 -2.35 15.37
C LYS A 60 -1.16 -3.61 15.06
N LEU A 61 0.11 -3.60 15.42
CA LEU A 61 0.95 -4.79 15.34
C LEU A 61 0.84 -5.57 16.64
N VAL A 62 0.29 -6.78 16.59
CA VAL A 62 0.03 -7.62 17.76
C VAL A 62 0.85 -8.90 17.69
N ALA A 63 1.45 -9.32 18.82
CA ALA A 63 2.11 -10.60 18.91
C ALA A 63 1.09 -11.74 19.13
N HIS A 64 1.18 -12.78 18.30
CA HIS A 64 0.35 -13.97 18.45
C HIS A 64 1.27 -15.22 18.47
N GLY A 65 1.70 -15.62 19.67
CA GLY A 65 2.75 -16.61 19.85
C GLY A 65 4.09 -16.09 19.28
N ASP A 66 4.68 -16.86 18.37
CA ASP A 66 5.94 -16.50 17.70
C ASP A 66 5.73 -15.68 16.41
N SER A 67 4.49 -15.37 16.08
CA SER A 67 4.12 -14.65 14.86
C SER A 67 3.64 -13.22 15.17
N LEU A 68 3.81 -12.33 14.22
CA LEU A 68 3.23 -10.99 14.25
C LEU A 68 1.97 -10.95 13.39
N VAL A 69 0.97 -10.25 13.89
CA VAL A 69 -0.32 -10.07 13.23
C VAL A 69 -0.59 -8.58 13.12
N PHE A 70 -0.93 -8.12 11.93
CA PHE A 70 -1.53 -6.81 11.75
C PHE A 70 -3.03 -6.89 12.08
N ASP A 71 -3.47 -6.09 13.01
CA ASP A 71 -4.86 -6.04 13.50
C ASP A 71 -5.47 -4.65 13.24
N GLU A 72 -6.46 -4.59 12.34
CA GLU A 72 -7.25 -3.40 12.07
C GLU A 72 -8.48 -3.31 13.01
N GLY A 73 -8.72 -4.36 13.79
CA GLY A 73 -9.89 -4.52 14.66
C GLY A 73 -10.89 -5.56 14.16
N ASN A 74 -11.24 -5.59 12.89
CA ASN A 74 -12.10 -6.63 12.29
C ASN A 74 -11.32 -7.55 11.33
N ILE A 75 -10.18 -7.10 10.86
CA ILE A 75 -9.31 -7.85 9.95
C ILE A 75 -8.00 -8.12 10.68
N GLN A 76 -7.61 -9.37 10.72
CA GLN A 76 -6.33 -9.81 11.24
C GLN A 76 -5.54 -10.48 10.12
N ILE A 77 -4.37 -9.94 9.83
CA ILE A 77 -3.48 -10.43 8.78
C ILE A 77 -2.20 -10.94 9.44
N ALA A 78 -1.96 -12.25 9.34
CA ALA A 78 -0.70 -12.83 9.79
C ALA A 78 0.43 -12.33 8.88
N LEU A 79 1.48 -11.79 9.48
CA LEU A 79 2.64 -11.33 8.73
C LEU A 79 3.59 -12.50 8.44
N PRO A 80 4.24 -12.51 7.27
CA PRO A 80 5.29 -13.48 6.98
C PRO A 80 6.39 -13.47 8.07
N ALA A 81 6.93 -14.63 8.41
CA ALA A 81 7.93 -14.76 9.44
C ALA A 81 9.20 -13.91 9.19
N SER A 82 9.48 -13.58 7.93
CA SER A 82 10.57 -12.68 7.55
C SER A 82 10.49 -11.28 8.16
N TYR A 83 9.29 -10.83 8.55
CA TYR A 83 9.08 -9.54 9.20
C TYR A 83 9.27 -9.57 10.72
N ASN A 84 9.31 -10.76 11.34
CA ASN A 84 9.34 -10.88 12.81
C ASN A 84 10.54 -10.15 13.43
N GLU A 85 11.73 -10.29 12.85
CA GLU A 85 12.93 -9.66 13.36
C GLU A 85 12.88 -8.13 13.17
N GLN A 86 12.48 -7.67 11.98
CA GLN A 86 12.44 -6.25 11.63
C GLN A 86 11.38 -5.46 12.42
N LEU A 87 10.26 -6.12 12.75
CA LEU A 87 9.13 -5.49 13.41
C LEU A 87 9.03 -5.82 14.90
N SER A 88 9.99 -6.53 15.46
CA SER A 88 9.99 -6.94 16.87
C SER A 88 9.81 -5.79 17.86
N ASP A 89 10.45 -4.65 17.56
CA ASP A 89 10.43 -3.44 18.40
C ASP A 89 9.16 -2.61 18.26
N HIS A 90 8.31 -2.95 17.29
CA HIS A 90 7.04 -2.25 17.01
C HIS A 90 5.81 -2.99 17.53
N LYS A 91 6.00 -4.04 18.33
CA LYS A 91 4.90 -4.78 18.96
C LYS A 91 4.02 -3.84 19.79
N ASP A 92 2.73 -4.04 19.70
CA ASP A 92 1.68 -3.27 20.37
C ASP A 92 1.61 -1.78 19.98
N GLN A 93 2.32 -1.37 18.92
CA GLN A 93 2.25 -0.03 18.38
C GLN A 93 1.21 0.07 17.26
N GLU A 94 0.69 1.29 17.09
CA GLU A 94 -0.10 1.65 15.91
C GLU A 94 0.83 1.73 14.70
N VAL A 95 0.41 1.10 13.62
CA VAL A 95 1.16 1.02 12.36
C VAL A 95 0.23 1.24 11.17
N VAL A 96 0.82 1.58 10.04
CA VAL A 96 0.09 1.70 8.78
C VAL A 96 0.58 0.61 7.84
N MET A 97 -0.33 -0.24 7.40
CA MET A 97 -0.05 -1.24 6.38
C MET A 97 -0.32 -0.65 5.00
N GLY A 98 0.65 -0.73 4.09
CA GLY A 98 0.50 -0.38 2.69
C GLY A 98 0.31 -1.63 1.84
N ILE A 99 -0.72 -1.63 0.99
CA ILE A 99 -0.98 -2.71 0.03
C ILE A 99 -1.17 -2.10 -1.35
N ARG A 100 -0.43 -2.58 -2.34
CA ARG A 100 -0.61 -2.18 -3.73
C ARG A 100 -1.92 -2.74 -4.28
N PRO A 101 -2.64 -2.02 -5.16
CA PRO A 101 -3.86 -2.53 -5.78
C PRO A 101 -3.68 -3.86 -6.50
N GLU A 102 -2.54 -4.08 -7.15
CA GLU A 102 -2.20 -5.31 -7.84
C GLU A 102 -1.94 -6.51 -6.92
N ASP A 103 -1.73 -6.29 -5.62
CA ASP A 103 -1.58 -7.34 -4.61
C ASP A 103 -2.93 -7.76 -4.00
N ILE A 104 -4.03 -7.09 -4.39
CA ILE A 104 -5.38 -7.41 -3.96
C ILE A 104 -6.07 -8.17 -5.08
N HIS A 105 -6.40 -9.42 -4.83
CA HIS A 105 -6.96 -10.31 -5.83
C HIS A 105 -8.35 -10.80 -5.45
N ASP A 106 -9.18 -11.04 -6.45
CA ASP A 106 -10.41 -11.80 -6.28
C ASP A 106 -10.06 -13.29 -6.11
N PRO A 107 -10.50 -13.95 -5.02
CA PRO A 107 -10.20 -15.36 -4.78
C PRO A 107 -10.69 -16.30 -5.89
N GLU A 108 -11.71 -15.90 -6.66
CA GLU A 108 -12.20 -16.70 -7.78
C GLU A 108 -11.24 -16.69 -9.00
N THR A 109 -10.39 -15.67 -9.09
CA THR A 109 -9.45 -15.49 -10.22
C THR A 109 -8.03 -15.94 -9.91
N MET A 110 -7.72 -16.25 -8.65
CA MET A 110 -6.38 -16.62 -8.21
C MET A 110 -6.00 -18.06 -8.56
N ALA A 111 -4.70 -18.25 -8.80
CA ALA A 111 -4.12 -19.59 -8.84
C ALA A 111 -4.15 -20.22 -7.43
N ARG A 112 -4.44 -21.53 -7.35
CA ARG A 112 -4.69 -22.24 -6.08
C ARG A 112 -3.45 -22.41 -5.19
N ASP A 113 -2.26 -22.11 -5.69
CA ASP A 113 -0.99 -22.36 -5.02
C ASP A 113 -0.38 -21.12 -4.36
N VAL A 114 -1.13 -20.01 -4.28
CA VAL A 114 -0.65 -18.77 -3.66
C VAL A 114 -1.20 -18.67 -2.24
N GLU A 115 -0.30 -18.53 -1.27
CA GLU A 115 -0.69 -18.28 0.12
C GLU A 115 -1.26 -16.86 0.25
N THR A 116 -2.50 -16.76 0.68
CA THR A 116 -3.23 -15.49 0.77
C THR A 116 -4.03 -15.41 2.05
N VAL A 117 -4.29 -14.18 2.48
CA VAL A 117 -5.23 -13.91 3.57
C VAL A 117 -6.49 -13.31 2.96
N GLY A 118 -7.63 -14.01 3.14
CA GLY A 118 -8.92 -13.51 2.70
C GLY A 118 -9.42 -12.38 3.61
N ILE A 119 -9.86 -11.28 3.02
CA ILE A 119 -10.54 -10.20 3.72
C ILE A 119 -11.92 -9.96 3.10
N GLU A 120 -12.92 -9.69 3.94
CA GLU A 120 -14.24 -9.32 3.49
C GLU A 120 -14.32 -7.80 3.32
N ALA A 121 -14.66 -7.36 2.11
CA ALA A 121 -14.81 -5.95 1.80
C ALA A 121 -16.06 -5.73 0.94
N LYS A 122 -16.68 -4.57 1.09
CA LYS A 122 -17.82 -4.15 0.29
C LYS A 122 -17.36 -3.28 -0.86
N VAL A 123 -17.78 -3.60 -2.08
CA VAL A 123 -17.60 -2.73 -3.25
C VAL A 123 -18.54 -1.53 -3.11
N GLU A 124 -17.98 -0.34 -2.99
CA GLU A 124 -18.74 0.91 -2.91
C GLU A 124 -18.91 1.56 -4.29
N VAL A 125 -17.85 1.56 -5.10
CA VAL A 125 -17.86 2.15 -6.44
C VAL A 125 -17.11 1.26 -7.40
N VAL A 126 -17.62 1.18 -8.63
CA VAL A 126 -16.99 0.49 -9.76
C VAL A 126 -16.72 1.53 -10.84
N GLU A 127 -15.47 1.70 -11.24
CA GLU A 127 -15.02 2.68 -12.23
C GLU A 127 -14.40 1.96 -13.43
N PRO A 128 -15.15 1.74 -14.51
CA PRO A 128 -14.60 1.16 -15.75
C PRO A 128 -13.70 2.18 -16.47
N MET A 129 -12.43 1.82 -16.67
CA MET A 129 -11.43 2.64 -17.36
C MET A 129 -11.05 2.08 -18.74
N GLY A 130 -11.92 1.32 -19.35
CA GLY A 130 -11.73 0.69 -20.66
C GLY A 130 -11.14 -0.70 -20.56
N ASN A 131 -9.83 -0.83 -20.49
CA ASN A 131 -9.13 -2.11 -20.34
C ASN A 131 -9.00 -2.57 -18.88
N GLU A 132 -9.29 -1.69 -17.93
CA GLU A 132 -9.20 -1.92 -16.49
C GLU A 132 -10.49 -1.50 -15.80
N VAL A 133 -10.75 -2.07 -14.63
CA VAL A 133 -11.86 -1.67 -13.77
C VAL A 133 -11.30 -1.41 -12.38
N PHE A 134 -11.48 -0.19 -11.88
CA PHE A 134 -11.12 0.14 -10.52
C PHE A 134 -12.29 -0.11 -9.58
N LEU A 135 -12.01 -0.82 -8.50
CA LEU A 135 -12.97 -1.10 -7.45
C LEU A 135 -12.59 -0.31 -6.19
N ASN A 136 -13.48 0.57 -5.76
CA ASN A 136 -13.35 1.22 -4.46
C ASN A 136 -14.01 0.31 -3.41
N LEU A 137 -13.18 -0.21 -2.50
CA LEU A 137 -13.60 -1.15 -1.47
C LEU A 137 -13.63 -0.45 -0.10
N THR A 138 -14.55 -0.89 0.76
CA THR A 138 -14.63 -0.44 2.15
C THR A 138 -14.60 -1.65 3.07
N THR A 139 -13.69 -1.67 4.02
CA THR A 139 -13.73 -2.56 5.18
C THR A 139 -14.71 -2.03 6.23
N VAL A 140 -15.12 -2.86 7.17
CA VAL A 140 -16.14 -2.49 8.16
C VAL A 140 -15.73 -1.27 8.99
N ASN A 141 -14.44 -1.13 9.32
CA ASN A 141 -13.92 -0.02 10.14
C ASN A 141 -13.82 1.32 9.41
N GLN A 142 -13.54 1.35 8.11
CA GLN A 142 -13.44 2.62 7.37
C GLN A 142 -14.77 3.38 7.25
N ARG A 143 -15.91 2.73 7.57
CA ARG A 143 -17.21 3.42 7.66
C ARG A 143 -17.30 4.42 8.81
N SER A 144 -16.54 4.20 9.89
CA SER A 144 -16.59 5.05 11.07
C SER A 144 -15.88 6.39 10.88
N ASP A 145 -14.85 6.43 10.03
CA ASP A 145 -14.00 7.63 9.89
C ASP A 145 -14.54 8.67 8.90
N ARG A 146 -15.46 8.27 7.99
CA ARG A 146 -16.06 9.22 7.02
C ARG A 146 -17.09 10.18 7.64
N ASN A 147 -17.56 9.93 8.86
CA ASN A 147 -18.50 10.80 9.57
C ASN A 147 -17.82 11.90 10.41
N GLY A 148 -16.49 12.04 10.35
CA GLY A 148 -15.69 12.95 11.18
C GLY A 148 -15.07 14.14 10.45
N ILE A 149 -15.36 14.37 9.15
CA ILE A 149 -14.85 15.56 8.44
C ILE A 149 -16.06 16.41 8.02
N GLN A 150 -16.40 17.38 8.85
CA GLN A 150 -17.09 18.60 8.47
C GLN A 150 -16.06 19.72 8.34
#